data_721a0dd9e2b46699f9cabf71ff994152
#
_entry.id   721a0dd9e2b46699f9cabf71ff994152
#
_cell.length_a   1.000
_cell.length_b   1.000
_cell.length_c   1.000
_cell.angle_alpha   90.00
_cell.angle_beta   90.00
_cell.angle_gamma   90.00
#
_symmetry.space_group_name_H-M   'P 1'
#
loop_
_entity.id
_entity.type
_entity.pdbx_description
1 polymer ?
#
loop_
_entity_poly.entity_id
_entity_poly.type
_entity_poly.pdbx_seq_one_letter_code
_entity_poly.pdbx_strand_id
1 'polypeptide(L)'
;MPPSDIDEEDPLVTLPSPDDWFHRRGQLARDGWEAVVDSSIDGWRYTGLRVAELDGGEAVLPAGSVERLVVPLAGSFDVRYRADGAADESSQALVGRASVFHGPTDVLYLPIGVAAVIAGTGRVAVAEAPASVAHPVAYIPASDVPVELRGAGRSSRQVHNFGTPQALEADRLIVCEVITPAENWSSYPPHKHDESIEGRESTLEEIYYFETAASRGAAAPPTAAPFGFMRTYASAAGVIDTLAEVHTGDVALVPFGWHGPCVAAPGYDLYYLNVMAGPDAERSWLITDDPAHAWIRESWHGQALDPRLPYIAAPVTDSQIGLPS
;
A
#
# COMPACT_ATOMS: atom_id res chain seq x y z
N MET A 1 5.56 16.57 -63.15
CA MET A 1 5.73 16.86 -61.73
C MET A 1 5.49 15.56 -60.97
N PRO A 2 6.43 14.96 -60.31
CA PRO A 2 6.20 13.83 -59.40
C PRO A 2 5.60 14.35 -58.10
N PRO A 3 4.78 13.57 -57.40
CA PRO A 3 4.25 13.92 -56.09
C PRO A 3 5.35 13.83 -55.03
N SER A 4 5.33 14.80 -54.16
CA SER A 4 6.18 15.00 -53.02
C SER A 4 6.02 13.85 -52.00
N ASP A 5 7.14 13.47 -51.42
CA ASP A 5 7.32 12.55 -50.30
C ASP A 5 6.43 12.96 -49.15
N ILE A 6 5.69 11.98 -48.69
CA ILE A 6 4.84 12.06 -47.50
C ILE A 6 5.49 11.22 -46.41
N ASP A 7 5.83 11.91 -45.35
CA ASP A 7 5.84 11.49 -43.95
C ASP A 7 6.75 10.34 -43.51
N GLU A 8 7.87 10.75 -42.94
CA GLU A 8 8.47 10.03 -41.83
C GLU A 8 7.41 9.93 -40.73
N GLU A 9 6.86 8.72 -40.56
CA GLU A 9 6.08 8.38 -39.38
C GLU A 9 6.96 8.54 -38.15
N ASP A 10 6.61 9.52 -37.33
CA ASP A 10 7.10 9.68 -35.98
C ASP A 10 6.95 8.31 -35.24
N PRO A 11 7.99 7.79 -34.54
CA PRO A 11 7.85 6.53 -33.86
C PRO A 11 6.69 6.66 -32.86
N LEU A 12 5.63 5.88 -33.11
CA LEU A 12 4.50 5.76 -32.22
C LEU A 12 5.02 5.51 -30.81
N VAL A 13 4.93 6.53 -29.97
CA VAL A 13 5.02 6.33 -28.51
C VAL A 13 3.90 5.35 -28.19
N THR A 14 4.25 4.11 -27.97
CA THR A 14 3.30 3.08 -27.54
C THR A 14 2.87 3.49 -26.15
N LEU A 15 1.72 4.14 -26.04
CA LEU A 15 1.11 4.39 -24.74
C LEU A 15 0.92 3.02 -24.07
N PRO A 16 1.20 2.89 -22.76
CA PRO A 16 0.96 1.67 -22.02
C PRO A 16 -0.48 1.20 -22.25
N SER A 17 -0.67 -0.09 -22.44
CA SER A 17 -2.03 -0.64 -22.49
C SER A 17 -2.76 -0.31 -21.19
N PRO A 18 -4.06 -0.01 -21.21
CA PRO A 18 -4.82 0.23 -19.98
C PRO A 18 -4.67 -0.87 -18.92
N ASP A 19 -4.34 -2.09 -19.32
CA ASP A 19 -4.13 -3.25 -18.45
C ASP A 19 -2.69 -3.36 -17.89
N ASP A 20 -1.74 -2.54 -18.34
CA ASP A 20 -0.33 -2.61 -17.92
C ASP A 20 -0.09 -2.18 -16.45
N TRP A 21 -1.11 -1.64 -15.81
CA TRP A 21 -1.03 -1.14 -14.43
C TRP A 21 -1.52 -2.14 -13.37
N PHE A 22 -1.85 -3.37 -13.78
CA PHE A 22 -2.24 -4.42 -12.85
C PHE A 22 -1.34 -5.65 -13.02
N HIS A 23 -0.73 -6.08 -11.93
CA HIS A 23 0.25 -7.16 -11.90
C HIS A 23 -0.20 -8.27 -10.96
N ARG A 24 -0.28 -9.49 -11.48
CA ARG A 24 -0.51 -10.68 -10.68
C ARG A 24 0.71 -11.01 -9.83
N ARG A 25 0.49 -11.66 -8.69
CA ARG A 25 1.56 -12.18 -7.85
C ARG A 25 2.64 -12.88 -8.68
N GLY A 26 3.90 -12.53 -8.45
CA GLY A 26 5.07 -13.07 -9.13
C GLY A 26 5.43 -12.38 -10.45
N GLN A 27 4.57 -11.57 -11.08
CA GLN A 27 4.94 -10.81 -12.28
C GLN A 27 5.99 -9.73 -12.03
N LEU A 28 6.01 -9.20 -10.81
CA LEU A 28 7.01 -8.22 -10.36
C LEU A 28 8.15 -8.85 -9.54
N ALA A 29 8.28 -10.18 -9.54
CA ALA A 29 9.33 -10.86 -8.80
C ALA A 29 10.71 -10.56 -9.39
N ARG A 30 11.65 -10.09 -8.55
CA ARG A 30 13.01 -9.71 -8.98
C ARG A 30 13.96 -9.71 -7.78
N ASP A 31 15.21 -10.13 -8.02
CA ASP A 31 16.32 -10.03 -7.08
C ASP A 31 16.06 -10.66 -5.69
N GLY A 32 15.29 -11.75 -5.67
CA GLY A 32 14.93 -12.46 -4.42
C GLY A 32 13.71 -11.87 -3.71
N TRP A 33 13.13 -10.79 -4.20
CA TRP A 33 11.86 -10.22 -3.73
C TRP A 33 10.68 -10.83 -4.48
N GLU A 34 9.56 -11.02 -3.79
CA GLU A 34 8.29 -11.50 -4.38
C GLU A 34 7.67 -10.45 -5.30
N ALA A 35 7.82 -9.18 -4.95
CA ALA A 35 7.44 -8.06 -5.79
C ALA A 35 8.43 -6.90 -5.64
N VAL A 36 8.75 -6.24 -6.75
CA VAL A 36 9.51 -4.99 -6.79
C VAL A 36 8.82 -4.01 -7.73
N VAL A 37 8.37 -2.90 -7.19
CA VAL A 37 7.93 -1.72 -7.93
C VAL A 37 8.98 -0.64 -7.75
N ASP A 38 9.50 -0.10 -8.84
CA ASP A 38 10.42 1.04 -8.84
C ASP A 38 10.43 1.74 -10.20
N SER A 39 11.27 2.72 -10.39
CA SER A 39 11.38 3.51 -11.62
C SER A 39 11.85 2.73 -12.87
N SER A 40 12.06 1.42 -12.79
CA SER A 40 12.29 0.58 -13.98
C SER A 40 10.99 0.24 -14.72
N ILE A 41 9.83 0.48 -14.10
CA ILE A 41 8.53 0.41 -14.76
C ILE A 41 8.33 1.70 -15.56
N ASP A 42 8.05 1.57 -16.85
CA ASP A 42 7.89 2.74 -17.73
C ASP A 42 6.71 3.61 -17.27
N GLY A 43 6.96 4.91 -17.17
CA GLY A 43 5.98 5.88 -16.67
C GLY A 43 5.84 5.96 -15.14
N TRP A 44 6.53 5.11 -14.36
CA TRP A 44 6.47 5.10 -12.89
C TRP A 44 7.69 5.82 -12.27
N ARG A 45 7.50 6.71 -11.28
CA ARG A 45 8.57 7.63 -10.85
C ARG A 45 8.70 7.89 -9.36
N TYR A 46 7.59 7.98 -8.63
CA TYR A 46 7.56 8.61 -7.30
C TYR A 46 7.42 7.62 -6.16
N THR A 47 6.94 6.42 -6.42
CA THR A 47 6.77 5.41 -5.39
C THR A 47 7.50 4.11 -5.73
N GLY A 48 7.82 3.35 -4.69
CA GLY A 48 8.36 2.02 -4.79
C GLY A 48 7.79 1.09 -3.74
N LEU A 49 7.87 -0.19 -4.02
CA LEU A 49 7.44 -1.24 -3.11
C LEU A 49 8.35 -2.46 -3.28
N ARG A 50 8.76 -3.05 -2.17
CA ARG A 50 9.36 -4.39 -2.14
C ARG A 50 8.58 -5.26 -1.19
N VAL A 51 8.31 -6.50 -1.59
CA VAL A 51 7.66 -7.49 -0.73
C VAL A 51 8.51 -8.76 -0.72
N ALA A 52 8.75 -9.29 0.47
CA ALA A 52 9.45 -10.56 0.66
C ALA A 52 8.70 -11.48 1.61
N GLU A 53 8.74 -12.78 1.31
CA GLU A 53 8.41 -13.87 2.24
C GLU A 53 9.74 -14.43 2.76
N LEU A 54 9.99 -14.31 4.05
CA LEU A 54 11.22 -14.78 4.69
C LEU A 54 10.92 -16.00 5.57
N ASP A 55 11.75 -17.04 5.43
CA ASP A 55 11.72 -18.24 6.28
C ASP A 55 13.08 -18.37 6.98
N GLY A 56 13.34 -17.47 7.93
CA GLY A 56 14.63 -17.37 8.61
C GLY A 56 15.76 -16.80 7.74
N GLY A 57 15.43 -16.30 6.54
CA GLY A 57 16.36 -15.64 5.62
C GLY A 57 16.53 -14.15 5.88
N GLU A 58 17.26 -13.49 4.99
CA GLU A 58 17.52 -12.06 5.05
C GLU A 58 17.14 -11.36 3.73
N ALA A 59 16.59 -10.15 3.82
CA ALA A 59 16.38 -9.25 2.70
C ALA A 59 17.28 -8.01 2.87
N VAL A 60 18.01 -7.65 1.82
CA VAL A 60 19.01 -6.57 1.86
C VAL A 60 18.46 -5.33 1.14
N LEU A 61 18.58 -4.20 1.80
CA LEU A 61 18.24 -2.88 1.30
C LEU A 61 19.53 -2.05 1.19
N PRO A 62 20.05 -1.80 -0.01
CA PRO A 62 21.24 -0.97 -0.17
C PRO A 62 20.93 0.50 0.19
N ALA A 63 21.95 1.23 0.63
CA ALA A 63 21.85 2.67 0.76
C ALA A 63 21.50 3.32 -0.59
N GLY A 64 20.73 4.41 -0.56
CA GLY A 64 20.27 5.08 -1.78
C GLY A 64 19.53 6.37 -1.50
N SER A 65 19.05 7.01 -2.56
CA SER A 65 18.27 8.25 -2.50
C SER A 65 16.78 7.99 -2.31
N VAL A 66 16.42 6.92 -1.61
CA VAL A 66 15.04 6.58 -1.29
C VAL A 66 14.87 6.52 0.22
N GLU A 67 13.78 7.06 0.71
CA GLU A 67 13.29 6.84 2.07
C GLU A 67 12.36 5.62 2.10
N ARG A 68 12.26 4.95 3.22
CA ARG A 68 11.61 3.66 3.34
C ARG A 68 10.75 3.55 4.57
N LEU A 69 9.67 2.79 4.47
CA LEU A 69 8.90 2.33 5.63
C LEU A 69 8.81 0.80 5.58
N VAL A 70 9.40 0.14 6.58
CA VAL A 70 9.35 -1.31 6.75
C VAL A 70 8.07 -1.67 7.49
N VAL A 71 7.22 -2.50 6.88
CA VAL A 71 5.88 -2.86 7.36
C VAL A 71 5.73 -4.38 7.43
N PRO A 72 5.67 -4.98 8.62
CA PRO A 72 5.32 -6.38 8.77
C PRO A 72 3.89 -6.66 8.27
N LEU A 73 3.74 -7.50 7.27
CA LEU A 73 2.43 -7.99 6.80
C LEU A 73 1.98 -9.19 7.64
N ALA A 74 2.91 -10.12 7.91
CA ALA A 74 2.71 -11.24 8.80
C ALA A 74 4.06 -11.69 9.36
N GLY A 75 4.11 -12.12 10.63
CA GLY A 75 5.35 -12.55 11.27
C GLY A 75 6.07 -11.45 12.02
N SER A 76 7.36 -11.67 12.34
CA SER A 76 8.19 -10.75 13.10
C SER A 76 9.61 -10.67 12.53
N PHE A 77 10.25 -9.50 12.70
CA PHE A 77 11.51 -9.20 12.02
C PHE A 77 12.47 -8.43 12.94
N ASP A 78 13.75 -8.59 12.68
CA ASP A 78 14.81 -7.73 13.19
C ASP A 78 15.42 -6.95 12.03
N VAL A 79 15.47 -5.63 12.14
CA VAL A 79 16.02 -4.75 11.11
C VAL A 79 17.31 -4.15 11.60
N ARG A 80 18.43 -4.61 11.05
CA ARG A 80 19.74 -4.01 11.25
C ARG A 80 19.95 -2.93 10.21
N TYR A 81 20.39 -1.74 10.60
CA TYR A 81 20.55 -0.62 9.68
C TYR A 81 21.75 0.24 10.02
N ARG A 82 22.30 0.90 9.01
CA ARG A 82 23.45 1.79 9.13
C ARG A 82 23.26 3.01 8.24
N ALA A 83 23.35 4.19 8.84
CA ALA A 83 23.39 5.43 8.08
C ALA A 83 24.73 5.56 7.33
N ASP A 84 24.71 6.23 6.16
CA ASP A 84 25.93 6.46 5.39
C ASP A 84 26.97 7.22 6.22
N GLY A 85 28.22 6.73 6.21
CA GLY A 85 29.32 7.27 7.02
C GLY A 85 29.25 6.97 8.52
N ALA A 86 28.24 6.27 9.03
CA ALA A 86 28.20 5.86 10.44
C ALA A 86 29.15 4.68 10.70
N ALA A 87 29.88 4.72 11.83
CA ALA A 87 30.76 3.65 12.25
C ALA A 87 29.99 2.45 12.80
N ASP A 88 28.89 2.70 13.50
CA ASP A 88 28.12 1.70 14.21
C ASP A 88 26.85 1.31 13.45
N GLU A 89 26.47 0.04 13.59
CA GLU A 89 25.21 -0.53 13.15
C GLU A 89 24.19 -0.44 14.29
N SER A 90 22.95 -0.10 13.97
CA SER A 90 21.82 -0.12 14.89
C SER A 90 20.86 -1.25 14.51
N SER A 91 20.02 -1.68 15.45
CA SER A 91 18.96 -2.63 15.17
C SER A 91 17.66 -2.24 15.84
N GLN A 92 16.54 -2.63 15.19
CA GLN A 92 15.19 -2.48 15.70
C GLN A 92 14.42 -3.77 15.48
N ALA A 93 13.92 -4.35 16.56
CA ALA A 93 12.98 -5.46 16.45
C ALA A 93 11.60 -4.94 16.09
N LEU A 94 10.97 -5.56 15.09
CA LEU A 94 9.57 -5.39 14.73
C LEU A 94 8.81 -6.62 15.24
N VAL A 95 7.90 -6.38 16.20
CA VAL A 95 7.07 -7.42 16.81
C VAL A 95 6.12 -8.01 15.77
N GLY A 96 5.61 -7.15 14.88
CA GLY A 96 4.73 -7.53 13.80
C GLY A 96 3.37 -8.05 14.25
N ARG A 97 2.80 -8.95 13.46
CA ARG A 97 1.43 -9.48 13.66
C ARG A 97 1.26 -10.84 12.98
N ALA A 98 0.25 -11.60 13.39
CA ALA A 98 -0.03 -12.89 12.79
C ALA A 98 -0.51 -12.78 11.32
N SER A 99 -1.23 -11.73 10.97
CA SER A 99 -1.62 -11.36 9.61
C SER A 99 -2.11 -9.92 9.57
N VAL A 100 -2.25 -9.35 8.38
CA VAL A 100 -2.80 -8.01 8.15
C VAL A 100 -4.22 -7.82 8.72
N PHE A 101 -4.96 -8.90 8.91
CA PHE A 101 -6.31 -8.87 9.48
C PHE A 101 -6.35 -8.93 11.03
N HIS A 102 -5.20 -8.78 11.70
CA HIS A 102 -5.09 -8.77 13.17
C HIS A 102 -4.88 -7.38 13.77
N GLY A 103 -5.25 -6.33 13.03
CA GLY A 103 -5.10 -4.96 13.48
C GLY A 103 -3.76 -4.32 13.06
N PRO A 104 -3.40 -3.16 13.65
CA PRO A 104 -2.18 -2.45 13.29
C PRO A 104 -0.92 -3.24 13.64
N THR A 105 0.17 -2.91 12.95
CA THR A 105 1.52 -3.41 13.21
C THR A 105 2.44 -2.25 13.57
N ASP A 106 3.56 -2.55 14.22
CA ASP A 106 4.67 -1.63 14.35
C ASP A 106 5.39 -1.46 13.01
N VAL A 107 6.00 -0.30 12.80
CA VAL A 107 6.71 0.02 11.57
C VAL A 107 8.02 0.76 11.85
N LEU A 108 8.98 0.66 10.93
CA LEU A 108 10.27 1.35 11.00
C LEU A 108 10.49 2.21 9.76
N TYR A 109 10.66 3.50 9.98
CA TYR A 109 11.06 4.45 8.96
C TYR A 109 12.59 4.56 8.89
N LEU A 110 13.10 4.48 7.66
CA LEU A 110 14.52 4.61 7.33
C LEU A 110 14.67 5.73 6.29
N PRO A 111 15.42 6.81 6.59
CA PRO A 111 15.63 7.91 5.65
C PRO A 111 16.59 7.53 4.52
N ILE A 112 16.76 8.46 3.57
CA ILE A 112 17.79 8.35 2.52
C ILE A 112 19.18 8.11 3.12
N GLY A 113 20.04 7.40 2.38
CA GLY A 113 21.42 7.09 2.79
C GLY A 113 21.53 5.97 3.81
N VAL A 114 20.44 5.32 4.21
CA VAL A 114 20.47 4.19 5.15
C VAL A 114 20.46 2.87 4.39
N ALA A 115 21.47 2.01 4.65
CA ALA A 115 21.43 0.61 4.28
C ALA A 115 20.81 -0.21 5.40
N ALA A 116 20.07 -1.26 5.07
CA ALA A 116 19.46 -2.14 6.07
C ALA A 116 19.44 -3.61 5.63
N VAL A 117 19.34 -4.49 6.62
CA VAL A 117 19.10 -5.92 6.46
C VAL A 117 17.91 -6.30 7.32
N ILE A 118 16.89 -6.86 6.71
CA ILE A 118 15.69 -7.36 7.37
C ILE A 118 15.85 -8.88 7.52
N ALA A 119 15.84 -9.38 8.74
CA ALA A 119 15.89 -10.80 9.05
C ALA A 119 14.64 -11.20 9.83
N GLY A 120 14.15 -12.42 9.63
CA GLY A 120 12.97 -12.88 10.37
C GLY A 120 12.19 -13.97 9.65
N THR A 121 10.94 -14.14 10.06
CA THR A 121 10.04 -15.14 9.48
C THR A 121 8.68 -14.51 9.24
N GLY A 122 8.18 -14.68 8.03
CA GLY A 122 6.90 -14.18 7.56
C GLY A 122 7.03 -13.24 6.37
N ARG A 123 5.97 -12.47 6.11
CA ARG A 123 5.89 -11.55 4.98
C ARG A 123 6.10 -10.12 5.43
N VAL A 124 6.98 -9.41 4.74
CA VAL A 124 7.31 -8.00 5.00
C VAL A 124 7.21 -7.18 3.72
N ALA A 125 6.63 -5.99 3.84
CA ALA A 125 6.67 -4.97 2.79
C ALA A 125 7.64 -3.85 3.18
N VAL A 126 8.28 -3.26 2.16
CA VAL A 126 9.06 -2.03 2.26
C VAL A 126 8.49 -1.04 1.26
N ALA A 127 7.80 -0.05 1.76
CA ALA A 127 7.35 1.08 0.96
C ALA A 127 8.52 2.04 0.74
N GLU A 128 8.69 2.55 -0.48
CA GLU A 128 9.81 3.41 -0.87
C GLU A 128 9.31 4.66 -1.58
N ALA A 129 10.03 5.77 -1.42
CA ALA A 129 9.88 6.95 -2.27
C ALA A 129 11.25 7.61 -2.48
N PRO A 130 11.58 8.11 -3.69
CA PRO A 130 12.71 9.00 -3.90
C PRO A 130 12.58 10.24 -3.01
N ALA A 131 13.65 10.57 -2.30
CA ALA A 131 13.66 11.68 -1.34
C ALA A 131 14.95 12.50 -1.46
N SER A 132 14.89 13.74 -1.00
CA SER A 132 16.00 14.69 -1.01
C SER A 132 16.37 15.20 0.38
N VAL A 133 15.48 15.07 1.33
CA VAL A 133 15.68 15.47 2.73
C VAL A 133 15.75 14.23 3.61
N ALA A 134 16.79 14.14 4.45
CA ALA A 134 16.91 13.08 5.44
C ALA A 134 16.18 13.48 6.72
N HIS A 135 15.29 12.63 7.19
CA HIS A 135 14.64 12.72 8.49
C HIS A 135 15.27 11.71 9.47
N PRO A 136 15.05 11.82 10.78
CA PRO A 136 15.51 10.81 11.72
C PRO A 136 14.89 9.44 11.47
N VAL A 137 15.63 8.36 11.74
CA VAL A 137 15.05 7.02 11.84
C VAL A 137 13.95 7.04 12.91
N ALA A 138 12.79 6.47 12.61
CA ALA A 138 11.65 6.46 13.51
C ALA A 138 11.00 5.07 13.60
N TYR A 139 10.85 4.56 14.82
CA TYR A 139 10.06 3.38 15.12
C TYR A 139 8.70 3.81 15.66
N ILE A 140 7.62 3.32 15.07
CA ILE A 140 6.25 3.56 15.52
C ILE A 140 5.70 2.22 16.03
N PRO A 141 5.49 2.08 17.35
CA PRO A 141 4.88 0.86 17.89
C PRO A 141 3.42 0.73 17.46
N ALA A 142 2.92 -0.49 17.38
CA ALA A 142 1.54 -0.76 16.94
C ALA A 142 0.47 -0.01 17.77
N SER A 143 0.75 0.25 19.06
CA SER A 143 -0.14 1.01 19.96
C SER A 143 -0.29 2.49 19.59
N ASP A 144 0.69 3.04 18.88
CA ASP A 144 0.76 4.46 18.55
C ASP A 144 0.30 4.74 17.11
N VAL A 145 0.00 3.67 16.35
CA VAL A 145 -0.52 3.78 14.99
C VAL A 145 -1.94 4.36 15.03
N PRO A 146 -2.20 5.49 14.35
CA PRO A 146 -3.53 6.05 14.28
C PRO A 146 -4.49 5.11 13.51
N VAL A 147 -5.54 4.66 14.18
CA VAL A 147 -6.59 3.82 13.59
C VAL A 147 -7.83 4.65 13.36
N GLU A 148 -8.32 4.64 12.14
CA GLU A 148 -9.52 5.36 11.73
C GLU A 148 -10.56 4.39 11.14
N LEU A 149 -11.81 4.49 11.60
CA LEU A 149 -12.93 3.78 11.02
C LEU A 149 -13.65 4.73 10.06
N ARG A 150 -13.55 4.48 8.77
CA ARG A 150 -14.09 5.34 7.70
C ARG A 150 -15.36 4.75 7.10
N GLY A 151 -16.22 5.66 6.58
CA GLY A 151 -17.47 5.33 5.92
C GLY A 151 -18.57 4.93 6.89
N ALA A 152 -19.63 4.32 6.36
CA ALA A 152 -20.74 3.77 7.14
C ALA A 152 -21.44 2.65 6.35
N GLY A 153 -22.22 1.81 7.01
CA GLY A 153 -22.89 0.66 6.41
C GLY A 153 -21.93 -0.20 5.60
N ARG A 154 -22.24 -0.47 4.35
CA ARG A 154 -21.39 -1.26 3.44
C ARG A 154 -20.13 -0.53 2.95
N SER A 155 -19.97 0.76 3.25
CA SER A 155 -18.74 1.49 2.97
C SER A 155 -17.80 1.56 4.19
N SER A 156 -18.10 0.82 5.26
CA SER A 156 -17.25 0.80 6.46
C SER A 156 -15.96 0.04 6.21
N ARG A 157 -14.83 0.66 6.59
CA ARG A 157 -13.48 0.07 6.53
C ARG A 157 -12.64 0.60 7.68
N GLN A 158 -11.57 -0.10 7.99
CA GLN A 158 -10.56 0.32 8.97
C GLN A 158 -9.30 0.75 8.24
N VAL A 159 -8.72 1.87 8.66
CA VAL A 159 -7.50 2.44 8.09
C VAL A 159 -6.46 2.59 9.19
N HIS A 160 -5.23 2.18 8.92
CA HIS A 160 -4.09 2.40 9.80
C HIS A 160 -3.16 3.43 9.14
N ASN A 161 -3.09 4.61 9.73
CA ASN A 161 -2.44 5.79 9.14
C ASN A 161 -0.98 5.96 9.63
N PHE A 162 -0.17 4.90 9.67
CA PHE A 162 1.17 4.92 10.27
C PHE A 162 2.19 5.76 9.50
N GLY A 163 2.00 6.03 8.21
CA GLY A 163 2.92 6.79 7.37
C GLY A 163 2.33 8.08 6.80
N THR A 164 1.24 8.61 7.36
CA THR A 164 0.64 9.87 6.93
C THR A 164 1.42 11.08 7.47
N PRO A 165 1.24 12.30 6.90
CA PRO A 165 1.93 13.51 7.38
C PRO A 165 1.75 13.80 8.86
N GLN A 166 0.65 13.38 9.47
CA GLN A 166 0.35 13.59 10.88
C GLN A 166 1.01 12.55 11.81
N ALA A 167 1.37 11.38 11.28
CA ALA A 167 1.89 10.26 12.07
C ALA A 167 3.41 10.09 11.95
N LEU A 168 4.01 10.52 10.84
CA LEU A 168 5.41 10.29 10.53
C LEU A 168 6.03 11.52 9.85
N GLU A 169 7.20 11.94 10.31
CA GLU A 169 8.06 12.88 9.56
C GLU A 169 8.80 12.13 8.46
N ALA A 170 8.51 12.47 7.20
CA ALA A 170 9.15 11.93 5.99
C ALA A 170 9.19 13.02 4.92
N ASP A 171 10.03 12.88 3.89
CA ASP A 171 10.14 13.88 2.81
C ASP A 171 8.96 13.77 1.82
N ARG A 172 8.68 12.58 1.30
CA ARG A 172 7.70 12.36 0.22
C ARG A 172 6.70 11.25 0.52
N LEU A 173 7.18 10.19 1.19
CA LEU A 173 6.47 8.94 1.37
C LEU A 173 5.22 9.09 2.23
N ILE A 174 4.08 8.67 1.73
CA ILE A 174 2.81 8.54 2.46
C ILE A 174 2.38 7.08 2.39
N VAL A 175 2.13 6.47 3.55
CA VAL A 175 1.74 5.07 3.63
C VAL A 175 0.59 4.89 4.60
N CYS A 176 -0.41 4.15 4.17
CA CYS A 176 -1.46 3.65 5.04
C CYS A 176 -1.89 2.25 4.59
N GLU A 177 -2.65 1.58 5.42
CA GLU A 177 -3.27 0.30 5.05
C GLU A 177 -4.75 0.29 5.36
N VAL A 178 -5.50 -0.51 4.61
CA VAL A 178 -6.96 -0.58 4.72
C VAL A 178 -7.42 -2.02 4.84
N ILE A 179 -8.28 -2.27 5.82
CA ILE A 179 -9.00 -3.54 5.97
C ILE A 179 -10.46 -3.30 5.63
N THR A 180 -10.96 -4.04 4.65
CA THR A 180 -12.33 -4.01 4.18
C THR A 180 -13.02 -5.32 4.55
N PRO A 181 -13.97 -5.32 5.48
CA PRO A 181 -14.74 -6.51 5.82
C PRO A 181 -15.49 -7.08 4.61
N ALA A 182 -15.75 -8.37 4.62
CA ALA A 182 -16.52 -9.06 3.56
C ALA A 182 -17.78 -8.28 3.15
N GLU A 183 -18.06 -8.24 1.84
CA GLU A 183 -19.18 -7.53 1.23
C GLU A 183 -19.13 -6.00 1.33
N ASN A 184 -18.10 -5.43 1.96
CA ASN A 184 -17.94 -3.99 2.07
C ASN A 184 -17.13 -3.39 0.91
N TRP A 185 -17.27 -2.08 0.77
CA TRP A 185 -16.66 -1.25 -0.24
C TRP A 185 -15.70 -0.27 0.42
N SER A 186 -14.49 -0.18 -0.08
CA SER A 186 -13.46 0.76 0.36
C SER A 186 -12.88 1.51 -0.82
N SER A 187 -11.98 2.47 -0.59
CA SER A 187 -11.58 3.43 -1.63
C SER A 187 -12.81 3.99 -2.35
N TYR A 188 -13.88 4.26 -1.60
CA TYR A 188 -15.20 4.63 -2.09
C TYR A 188 -15.75 5.84 -1.34
N PRO A 189 -16.36 6.85 -2.02
CA PRO A 189 -16.55 6.90 -3.48
C PRO A 189 -15.24 6.91 -4.25
N PRO A 190 -15.25 6.59 -5.57
CA PRO A 190 -14.07 6.74 -6.41
C PRO A 190 -13.52 8.16 -6.31
N HIS A 191 -12.19 8.28 -6.30
CA HIS A 191 -11.51 9.56 -6.14
C HIS A 191 -10.23 9.58 -6.97
N LYS A 192 -9.62 10.76 -7.07
CA LYS A 192 -8.34 10.96 -7.73
C LYS A 192 -7.46 11.92 -6.95
N HIS A 193 -6.18 11.88 -7.25
CA HIS A 193 -5.16 12.82 -6.80
C HIS A 193 -4.06 12.88 -7.89
N ASP A 194 -4.44 13.42 -9.05
CA ASP A 194 -3.61 13.50 -10.25
C ASP A 194 -3.41 14.94 -10.76
N GLU A 195 -3.86 15.92 -9.97
CA GLU A 195 -3.67 17.34 -10.23
C GLU A 195 -3.18 18.05 -8.96
N SER A 196 -2.24 18.99 -9.12
CA SER A 196 -1.82 19.89 -8.03
C SER A 196 -2.79 21.09 -7.96
N ILE A 197 -3.74 21.03 -7.02
CA ILE A 197 -4.69 22.12 -6.76
C ILE A 197 -4.57 22.52 -5.29
N GLU A 198 -4.04 23.72 -5.03
CA GLU A 198 -3.77 24.22 -3.68
C GLU A 198 -4.99 24.06 -2.75
N GLY A 199 -4.78 23.39 -1.63
CA GLY A 199 -5.79 23.13 -0.60
C GLY A 199 -6.92 22.19 -1.02
N ARG A 200 -6.85 21.56 -2.19
CA ARG A 200 -7.93 20.71 -2.71
C ARG A 200 -7.48 19.33 -3.17
N GLU A 201 -6.39 19.23 -3.92
CA GLU A 201 -5.93 17.99 -4.51
C GLU A 201 -4.40 18.00 -4.64
N SER A 202 -3.75 16.88 -4.28
CA SER A 202 -2.33 16.64 -4.47
C SER A 202 -2.10 15.79 -5.72
N THR A 203 -0.91 15.89 -6.34
CA THR A 203 -0.49 14.94 -7.38
C THR A 203 0.31 13.82 -6.76
N LEU A 204 -0.22 12.60 -6.76
CA LEU A 204 0.41 11.42 -6.17
C LEU A 204 0.26 10.21 -7.10
N GLU A 205 1.34 9.44 -7.28
CA GLU A 205 1.24 8.04 -7.69
C GLU A 205 0.81 7.20 -6.49
N GLU A 206 0.08 6.12 -6.72
CA GLU A 206 -0.35 5.22 -5.65
C GLU A 206 -0.18 3.75 -6.02
N ILE A 207 0.41 2.98 -5.11
CA ILE A 207 0.48 1.53 -5.18
C ILE A 207 -0.60 0.94 -4.28
N TYR A 208 -1.31 -0.07 -4.78
CA TYR A 208 -2.14 -0.99 -4.00
C TYR A 208 -1.47 -2.36 -4.01
N TYR A 209 -1.04 -2.85 -2.85
CA TYR A 209 -0.63 -4.23 -2.65
C TYR A 209 -1.73 -4.95 -1.88
N PHE A 210 -2.22 -6.06 -2.40
CA PHE A 210 -3.41 -6.73 -1.87
C PHE A 210 -3.09 -7.96 -1.04
N GLU A 211 -3.91 -8.20 0.01
CA GLU A 211 -4.08 -9.49 0.66
C GLU A 211 -5.56 -9.80 0.85
N THR A 212 -5.91 -11.09 0.78
CA THR A 212 -7.27 -11.59 0.93
C THR A 212 -7.30 -12.79 1.86
N ALA A 213 -8.32 -12.89 2.69
CA ALA A 213 -8.49 -14.03 3.59
C ALA A 213 -9.97 -14.38 3.76
N ALA A 214 -10.26 -15.58 4.24
CA ALA A 214 -11.59 -15.88 4.74
C ALA A 214 -11.94 -14.94 5.90
N SER A 215 -13.17 -14.44 5.92
CA SER A 215 -13.64 -13.53 6.97
C SER A 215 -13.46 -14.13 8.34
N ARG A 216 -13.16 -13.29 9.32
CA ARG A 216 -12.96 -13.69 10.71
C ARG A 216 -14.13 -14.51 11.22
N GLY A 217 -13.85 -15.74 11.69
CA GLY A 217 -14.85 -16.67 12.21
C GLY A 217 -15.63 -17.46 11.14
N ALA A 218 -15.33 -17.27 9.85
CA ALA A 218 -15.91 -18.07 8.78
C ALA A 218 -15.33 -19.49 8.79
N ALA A 219 -16.18 -20.49 8.61
CA ALA A 219 -15.80 -21.89 8.45
C ALA A 219 -15.43 -22.16 6.97
N ALA A 220 -14.37 -21.48 6.48
CA ALA A 220 -13.92 -21.65 5.12
C ALA A 220 -13.16 -22.98 4.95
N PRO A 221 -13.41 -23.75 3.87
CA PRO A 221 -12.64 -24.96 3.60
C PRO A 221 -11.19 -24.63 3.20
N PRO A 222 -10.24 -25.57 3.35
CA PRO A 222 -8.84 -25.35 2.92
C PRO A 222 -8.67 -25.02 1.43
N THR A 223 -9.68 -25.36 0.61
CA THR A 223 -9.74 -25.05 -0.82
C THR A 223 -10.34 -23.69 -1.14
N ALA A 224 -10.70 -22.89 -0.12
CA ALA A 224 -11.22 -21.56 -0.35
C ALA A 224 -10.16 -20.70 -1.05
N ALA A 225 -10.61 -19.94 -2.05
CA ALA A 225 -9.78 -18.99 -2.80
C ALA A 225 -10.30 -17.57 -2.57
N PRO A 226 -9.82 -16.89 -1.52
CA PRO A 226 -10.25 -15.52 -1.21
C PRO A 226 -9.93 -14.56 -2.33
N PHE A 227 -10.85 -13.62 -2.60
CA PHE A 227 -10.71 -12.60 -3.62
C PHE A 227 -11.51 -11.33 -3.30
N GLY A 228 -11.18 -10.28 -4.02
CA GLY A 228 -11.91 -9.03 -4.06
C GLY A 228 -11.87 -8.44 -5.47
N PHE A 229 -12.26 -7.17 -5.62
CA PHE A 229 -12.18 -6.44 -6.88
C PHE A 229 -11.64 -5.04 -6.67
N MET A 230 -10.95 -4.53 -7.68
CA MET A 230 -10.51 -3.15 -7.78
C MET A 230 -10.85 -2.57 -9.14
N ARG A 231 -11.13 -1.25 -9.18
CA ARG A 231 -11.34 -0.50 -10.40
C ARG A 231 -10.51 0.79 -10.44
N THR A 232 -9.97 1.08 -11.64
CA THR A 232 -9.46 2.40 -12.04
C THR A 232 -10.10 2.81 -13.37
N TYR A 233 -10.21 4.11 -13.65
CA TYR A 233 -10.70 4.60 -14.94
C TYR A 233 -10.18 6.01 -15.25
N ALA A 234 -10.25 6.37 -16.53
CA ALA A 234 -9.65 7.57 -17.08
C ALA A 234 -10.08 8.87 -16.39
N SER A 235 -9.13 9.81 -16.27
CA SER A 235 -9.36 11.21 -15.92
C SER A 235 -8.87 12.14 -17.02
N ALA A 236 -8.83 13.44 -16.74
CA ALA A 236 -8.22 14.41 -17.65
C ALA A 236 -6.69 14.22 -17.79
N ALA A 237 -6.03 13.60 -16.81
CA ALA A 237 -4.60 13.34 -16.82
C ALA A 237 -4.18 12.22 -17.77
N GLY A 238 -5.08 11.27 -18.06
CA GLY A 238 -4.76 10.17 -18.97
C GLY A 238 -5.79 9.05 -18.98
N VAL A 239 -5.49 8.04 -19.81
CA VAL A 239 -6.31 6.83 -19.96
C VAL A 239 -5.73 5.71 -19.11
N ILE A 240 -6.55 5.21 -18.20
CA ILE A 240 -6.34 4.00 -17.41
C ILE A 240 -7.69 3.29 -17.33
N ASP A 241 -7.72 1.97 -17.39
CA ASP A 241 -8.97 1.19 -17.28
C ASP A 241 -8.65 -0.20 -16.73
N THR A 242 -8.71 -0.32 -15.42
CA THR A 242 -8.50 -1.60 -14.72
C THR A 242 -9.80 -2.01 -14.04
N LEU A 243 -10.29 -3.19 -14.33
CA LEU A 243 -11.32 -3.88 -13.56
C LEU A 243 -10.80 -5.29 -13.27
N ALA A 244 -10.18 -5.47 -12.13
CA ALA A 244 -9.49 -6.70 -11.79
C ALA A 244 -10.09 -7.39 -10.57
N GLU A 245 -10.22 -8.73 -10.65
CA GLU A 245 -10.29 -9.58 -9.49
C GLU A 245 -8.90 -9.59 -8.82
N VAL A 246 -8.82 -9.33 -7.52
CA VAL A 246 -7.56 -9.22 -6.77
C VAL A 246 -7.42 -10.32 -5.73
N HIS A 247 -6.18 -10.80 -5.56
CA HIS A 247 -5.77 -11.85 -4.63
C HIS A 247 -4.54 -11.43 -3.82
N THR A 248 -4.19 -12.23 -2.83
CA THR A 248 -2.95 -12.02 -2.05
C THR A 248 -1.72 -11.99 -2.95
N GLY A 249 -0.95 -10.91 -2.86
CA GLY A 249 0.28 -10.68 -3.61
C GLY A 249 0.10 -9.94 -4.94
N ASP A 250 -1.14 -9.66 -5.36
CA ASP A 250 -1.40 -8.82 -6.53
C ASP A 250 -1.08 -7.35 -6.24
N VAL A 251 -0.68 -6.61 -7.26
CA VAL A 251 -0.32 -5.20 -7.19
C VAL A 251 -1.06 -4.42 -8.27
N ALA A 252 -1.71 -3.33 -7.89
CA ALA A 252 -2.20 -2.35 -8.84
C ALA A 252 -1.44 -1.04 -8.69
N LEU A 253 -1.11 -0.43 -9.82
CA LEU A 253 -0.41 0.83 -9.93
C LEU A 253 -1.38 1.90 -10.45
N VAL A 254 -1.43 3.03 -9.77
CA VAL A 254 -2.28 4.16 -10.15
C VAL A 254 -1.40 5.38 -10.41
N PRO A 255 -0.93 5.57 -11.65
CA PRO A 255 -0.11 6.75 -12.00
C PRO A 255 -0.95 8.03 -12.06
N PHE A 256 -2.21 7.90 -12.36
CA PHE A 256 -3.23 8.95 -12.48
C PHE A 256 -4.62 8.30 -12.64
N GLY A 257 -5.66 9.10 -12.66
CA GLY A 257 -7.02 8.62 -12.95
C GLY A 257 -7.86 8.39 -11.71
N TRP A 258 -9.14 8.22 -11.95
CA TRP A 258 -10.09 7.83 -10.92
C TRP A 258 -9.81 6.40 -10.47
N HIS A 259 -9.76 6.18 -9.16
CA HIS A 259 -9.54 4.86 -8.59
C HIS A 259 -10.45 4.58 -7.40
N GLY A 260 -10.69 3.28 -7.18
CA GLY A 260 -11.78 2.77 -6.37
C GLY A 260 -13.08 2.57 -7.19
N PRO A 261 -13.97 1.73 -6.69
CA PRO A 261 -13.89 1.04 -5.40
C PRO A 261 -12.88 -0.11 -5.37
N CYS A 262 -12.48 -0.47 -4.12
CA CYS A 262 -12.05 -1.81 -3.78
C CYS A 262 -13.20 -2.51 -3.07
N VAL A 263 -13.50 -3.76 -3.45
CA VAL A 263 -14.67 -4.49 -2.98
C VAL A 263 -14.26 -5.85 -2.44
N ALA A 264 -14.62 -6.15 -1.22
CA ALA A 264 -14.41 -7.46 -0.62
C ALA A 264 -15.55 -8.41 -1.03
N ALA A 265 -15.21 -9.61 -1.52
CA ALA A 265 -16.22 -10.59 -1.89
C ALA A 265 -16.95 -11.17 -0.67
N PRO A 266 -18.19 -11.69 -0.82
CA PRO A 266 -18.88 -12.33 0.30
C PRO A 266 -18.08 -13.49 0.89
N GLY A 267 -17.93 -13.49 2.22
CA GLY A 267 -17.16 -14.49 2.96
C GLY A 267 -15.64 -14.26 2.99
N TYR A 268 -15.13 -13.21 2.36
CA TYR A 268 -13.71 -12.87 2.32
C TYR A 268 -13.45 -11.43 2.71
N ASP A 269 -12.45 -11.21 3.55
CA ASP A 269 -11.97 -9.88 3.89
C ASP A 269 -10.88 -9.47 2.89
N LEU A 270 -10.81 -8.18 2.57
CA LEU A 270 -9.83 -7.60 1.67
C LEU A 270 -8.95 -6.61 2.45
N TYR A 271 -7.65 -6.72 2.25
CA TYR A 271 -6.65 -5.78 2.71
C TYR A 271 -5.90 -5.19 1.54
N TYR A 272 -5.47 -3.94 1.66
CA TYR A 272 -4.44 -3.38 0.80
C TYR A 272 -3.56 -2.39 1.56
N LEU A 273 -2.26 -2.42 1.20
CA LEU A 273 -1.28 -1.42 1.58
C LEU A 273 -1.24 -0.37 0.48
N ASN A 274 -1.44 0.89 0.86
CA ASN A 274 -1.29 2.03 -0.04
C ASN A 274 0.07 2.69 0.18
N VAL A 275 0.80 2.90 -0.92
CA VAL A 275 2.06 3.65 -0.94
C VAL A 275 1.89 4.79 -1.92
N MET A 276 2.05 6.01 -1.44
CA MET A 276 1.82 7.22 -2.21
C MET A 276 3.02 8.17 -2.10
N ALA A 277 3.35 8.82 -3.19
CA ALA A 277 4.28 9.94 -3.27
C ALA A 277 4.07 10.69 -4.59
N GLY A 278 4.52 11.92 -4.68
CA GLY A 278 4.35 12.72 -5.89
C GLY A 278 5.38 13.83 -6.02
N PRO A 279 5.27 14.64 -7.10
CA PRO A 279 6.19 15.72 -7.41
C PRO A 279 6.04 16.95 -6.51
N ASP A 280 4.91 17.11 -5.81
CA ASP A 280 4.59 18.31 -5.07
C ASP A 280 5.62 18.54 -3.95
N ALA A 281 5.96 19.81 -3.69
CA ALA A 281 6.93 20.16 -2.65
C ALA A 281 6.38 19.87 -1.25
N GLU A 282 5.08 20.01 -1.07
CA GLU A 282 4.40 19.71 0.17
C GLU A 282 3.94 18.25 0.19
N ARG A 283 4.31 17.53 1.24
CA ARG A 283 3.84 16.16 1.50
C ARG A 283 2.43 16.23 2.06
N SER A 284 1.43 16.19 1.15
CA SER A 284 0.01 16.26 1.49
C SER A 284 -0.79 15.18 0.78
N TRP A 285 -1.85 14.70 1.43
CA TRP A 285 -2.77 13.72 0.88
C TRP A 285 -4.17 14.34 0.77
N LEU A 286 -4.39 15.02 -0.34
CA LEU A 286 -5.65 15.67 -0.69
C LEU A 286 -6.23 14.97 -1.91
N ILE A 287 -7.51 14.66 -1.86
CA ILE A 287 -8.22 13.89 -2.88
C ILE A 287 -9.44 14.66 -3.40
N THR A 288 -9.80 14.44 -4.66
CA THR A 288 -11.07 14.87 -5.25
C THR A 288 -11.95 13.65 -5.49
N ASP A 289 -13.16 13.63 -4.92
CA ASP A 289 -14.14 12.58 -5.22
C ASP A 289 -14.71 12.75 -6.64
N ASP A 290 -14.99 11.63 -7.31
CA ASP A 290 -15.74 11.66 -8.58
C ASP A 290 -17.11 12.32 -8.35
N PRO A 291 -17.40 13.43 -9.05
CA PRO A 291 -18.67 14.16 -8.87
C PRO A 291 -19.92 13.30 -9.10
N ALA A 292 -19.83 12.25 -9.93
CA ALA A 292 -20.94 11.34 -10.16
C ALA A 292 -21.29 10.49 -8.93
N HIS A 293 -20.32 10.31 -8.02
CA HIS A 293 -20.42 9.41 -6.87
C HIS A 293 -20.25 10.10 -5.51
N ALA A 294 -19.79 11.36 -5.47
CA ALA A 294 -19.50 12.11 -4.23
C ALA A 294 -20.69 12.19 -3.27
N TRP A 295 -21.92 12.24 -3.78
CA TRP A 295 -23.15 12.28 -3.00
C TRP A 295 -23.31 11.12 -2.01
N ILE A 296 -22.60 10.01 -2.23
CA ILE A 296 -22.64 8.84 -1.35
C ILE A 296 -22.19 9.18 0.07
N ARG A 297 -21.26 10.14 0.24
CA ARG A 297 -20.79 10.56 1.57
C ARG A 297 -21.93 11.11 2.43
N GLU A 298 -22.87 11.80 1.82
CA GLU A 298 -24.05 12.32 2.52
C GLU A 298 -24.97 11.19 2.99
N SER A 299 -25.04 10.11 2.23
CA SER A 299 -25.85 8.95 2.60
C SER A 299 -25.36 8.22 3.86
N TRP A 300 -24.12 8.48 4.30
CA TRP A 300 -23.55 7.87 5.53
C TRP A 300 -24.10 8.49 6.82
N HIS A 301 -24.67 9.71 6.74
CA HIS A 301 -25.28 10.34 7.90
C HIS A 301 -26.38 9.46 8.49
N GLY A 302 -26.24 9.11 9.78
CA GLY A 302 -27.19 8.26 10.49
C GLY A 302 -27.09 6.76 10.23
N GLN A 303 -26.16 6.31 9.39
CA GLN A 303 -25.82 4.89 9.27
C GLN A 303 -24.76 4.50 10.31
N ALA A 304 -24.89 3.29 10.88
CA ALA A 304 -23.89 2.74 11.77
C ALA A 304 -22.70 2.20 10.97
N LEU A 305 -21.53 2.19 11.62
CA LEU A 305 -20.37 1.42 11.15
C LEU A 305 -20.70 -0.08 11.12
N ASP A 306 -19.98 -0.83 10.30
CA ASP A 306 -20.05 -2.28 10.29
C ASP A 306 -19.65 -2.83 11.66
N PRO A 307 -20.49 -3.68 12.30
CA PRO A 307 -20.23 -4.18 13.64
C PRO A 307 -19.02 -5.15 13.75
N ARG A 308 -18.45 -5.60 12.63
CA ARG A 308 -17.22 -6.39 12.60
C ARG A 308 -15.96 -5.54 12.86
N LEU A 309 -16.06 -4.23 12.74
CA LEU A 309 -14.99 -3.28 13.05
C LEU A 309 -14.98 -2.92 14.56
N PRO A 310 -13.81 -2.69 15.17
CA PRO A 310 -12.48 -2.76 14.59
C PRO A 310 -11.90 -4.19 14.51
N TYR A 311 -10.97 -4.39 13.58
CA TYR A 311 -10.05 -5.51 13.60
C TYR A 311 -8.96 -5.21 14.61
N ILE A 312 -8.88 -6.01 15.67
CA ILE A 312 -7.88 -5.90 16.74
C ILE A 312 -7.17 -7.24 16.90
N ALA A 313 -5.95 -7.23 17.41
CA ALA A 313 -5.26 -8.46 17.82
C ALA A 313 -6.14 -9.21 18.82
N ALA A 314 -6.28 -10.52 18.64
CA ALA A 314 -6.91 -11.34 19.68
C ALA A 314 -6.06 -11.20 20.95
N PRO A 315 -6.67 -11.05 22.14
CA PRO A 315 -5.90 -11.07 23.38
C PRO A 315 -5.09 -12.38 23.42
N VAL A 316 -3.79 -12.26 23.72
CA VAL A 316 -2.94 -13.45 23.93
C VAL A 316 -3.54 -14.19 25.11
N THR A 317 -4.12 -15.37 24.85
CA THR A 317 -4.61 -16.23 25.93
C THR A 317 -3.40 -16.91 26.58
N ASP A 318 -3.33 -16.91 27.90
CA ASP A 318 -2.23 -17.50 28.73
C ASP A 318 -1.85 -18.95 28.39
N SER A 319 -2.59 -19.63 27.54
CA SER A 319 -2.32 -21.00 27.07
C SER A 319 -1.17 -21.11 26.04
N GLN A 320 -0.60 -20.01 25.58
CA GLN A 320 0.56 -20.01 24.67
C GLN A 320 1.90 -19.68 25.36
N ILE A 321 1.87 -19.35 26.65
CA ILE A 321 3.08 -19.24 27.44
C ILE A 321 3.39 -20.63 27.99
N GLY A 322 4.04 -21.47 27.17
CA GLY A 322 4.61 -22.73 27.64
C GLY A 322 5.71 -22.45 28.65
N LEU A 323 5.40 -22.49 29.94
CA LEU A 323 6.41 -22.62 31.00
C LEU A 323 6.98 -24.03 30.90
N PRO A 324 8.33 -24.18 30.82
CA PRO A 324 8.95 -25.49 30.95
C PRO A 324 8.76 -25.97 32.40
N SER A 325 8.22 -27.18 32.51
CA SER A 325 8.12 -27.94 33.77
C SER A 325 9.48 -28.35 34.31
#